data_34ea2e34ec02c46cf7134358ba5844f5
#
_entry.id   34ea2e34ec02c46cf7134358ba5844f5
#
_cell.length_a   1.000
_cell.length_b   1.000
_cell.length_c   1.000
_cell.angle_alpha   90.00
_cell.angle_beta   90.00
_cell.angle_gamma   90.00
#
_symmetry.space_group_name_H-M   'P 1'
#
loop_
_entity.id
_entity.type
_entity.pdbx_description
1 polymer ?
#
loop_
_entity_poly.entity_id
_entity_poly.type
_entity_poly.pdbx_seq_one_letter_code
_entity_poly.pdbx_strand_id
1 'polypeptide(L)'
;MYKTVRSRFKVLITVIIIVLSLIAIKKLIVDPQPVRDIKMNTVYICGFWNRYPVRTQSRYYIEFKKDGTYVLMHDDSRRHQENYGEDGDGSRPEIEMFFGSYEIKNGNYVLTLTERTGVEFKDVKAVKNKKINFFYRNKYKNGGNMEAMVFLTRKGNYLFGYPDDTGKSYDERARYYWLFNKSDINKFPSSPEEFRKQFKMDKKAEQERLAEQNR
;
A
#
# COMPACT_ATOMS: atom_id res chain seq x y z
N MET A 1 -11.54 -45.35 40.44
CA MET A 1 -10.35 -44.65 39.91
C MET A 1 -10.36 -44.49 38.39
N TYR A 2 -10.73 -45.46 37.58
CA TYR A 2 -10.77 -45.38 36.07
C TYR A 2 -11.74 -44.35 35.48
N LYS A 3 -12.92 -44.12 36.07
CA LYS A 3 -13.92 -43.14 35.56
C LYS A 3 -13.41 -41.70 35.65
N THR A 4 -12.66 -41.34 36.66
CA THR A 4 -12.14 -39.98 36.88
C THR A 4 -11.01 -39.64 35.90
N VAL A 5 -10.16 -40.59 35.54
CA VAL A 5 -9.07 -40.40 34.58
C VAL A 5 -9.64 -40.18 33.17
N ARG A 6 -10.66 -40.99 32.79
CA ARG A 6 -11.34 -40.86 31.48
C ARG A 6 -12.08 -39.52 31.34
N SER A 7 -12.64 -39.01 32.44
CA SER A 7 -13.28 -37.67 32.42
C SER A 7 -12.25 -36.55 32.25
N ARG A 8 -11.15 -36.57 32.97
CA ARG A 8 -10.06 -35.57 32.83
C ARG A 8 -9.44 -35.57 31.44
N PHE A 9 -9.27 -36.78 30.86
CA PHE A 9 -8.76 -36.89 29.48
C PHE A 9 -9.71 -36.29 28.43
N LYS A 10 -11.02 -36.50 28.60
CA LYS A 10 -12.02 -35.85 27.72
C LYS A 10 -11.99 -34.32 27.84
N VAL A 11 -11.91 -33.78 29.04
CA VAL A 11 -11.79 -32.34 29.27
C VAL A 11 -10.53 -31.78 28.61
N LEU A 12 -9.38 -32.46 28.78
CA LEU A 12 -8.13 -32.05 28.14
C LEU A 12 -8.24 -32.00 26.60
N ILE A 13 -8.81 -33.03 25.99
CA ILE A 13 -9.02 -33.07 24.55
C ILE A 13 -9.92 -31.91 24.09
N THR A 14 -11.02 -31.67 24.82
CA THR A 14 -11.94 -30.56 24.49
C THR A 14 -11.22 -29.20 24.55
N VAL A 15 -10.40 -28.96 25.56
CA VAL A 15 -9.61 -27.73 25.68
C VAL A 15 -8.63 -27.60 24.52
N ILE A 16 -7.93 -28.66 24.14
CA ILE A 16 -7.00 -28.65 22.99
C ILE A 16 -7.74 -28.30 21.70
N ILE A 17 -8.91 -28.92 21.45
CA ILE A 17 -9.71 -28.62 20.26
C ILE A 17 -10.14 -27.16 20.23
N ILE A 18 -10.59 -26.60 21.35
CA ILE A 18 -10.98 -25.18 21.44
C ILE A 18 -9.79 -24.28 21.13
N VAL A 19 -8.62 -24.52 21.72
CA VAL A 19 -7.41 -23.73 21.49
C VAL A 19 -6.98 -23.79 20.02
N LEU A 20 -6.94 -25.00 19.44
CA LEU A 20 -6.61 -25.17 18.01
C LEU A 20 -7.62 -24.47 17.11
N SER A 21 -8.92 -24.53 17.44
CA SER A 21 -9.96 -23.82 16.69
C SER A 21 -9.78 -22.30 16.76
N LEU A 22 -9.47 -21.75 17.93
CA LEU A 22 -9.20 -20.32 18.10
C LEU A 22 -7.96 -19.88 17.32
N ILE A 23 -6.90 -20.68 17.31
CA ILE A 23 -5.69 -20.42 16.53
C ILE A 23 -6.02 -20.45 15.02
N ALA A 24 -6.80 -21.44 14.57
CA ALA A 24 -7.21 -21.56 13.18
C ALA A 24 -8.09 -20.36 12.74
N ILE A 25 -9.05 -19.97 13.57
CA ILE A 25 -9.91 -18.78 13.33
C ILE A 25 -9.06 -17.53 13.23
N LYS A 26 -8.15 -17.31 14.18
CA LYS A 26 -7.24 -16.17 14.12
C LYS A 26 -6.46 -16.17 12.79
N LYS A 27 -5.78 -17.26 12.47
CA LYS A 27 -4.89 -17.34 11.30
C LYS A 27 -5.61 -17.25 9.96
N LEU A 28 -6.81 -17.83 9.84
CA LEU A 28 -7.55 -17.89 8.57
C LEU A 28 -8.53 -16.73 8.36
N ILE A 29 -9.05 -16.15 9.45
CA ILE A 29 -10.13 -15.15 9.37
C ILE A 29 -9.64 -13.77 9.85
N VAL A 30 -8.87 -13.72 10.94
CA VAL A 30 -8.46 -12.45 11.56
C VAL A 30 -7.22 -11.87 10.91
N ASP A 31 -6.19 -12.69 10.67
CA ASP A 31 -4.93 -12.22 10.10
C ASP A 31 -5.10 -11.86 8.60
N PRO A 32 -4.41 -10.82 8.11
CA PRO A 32 -4.39 -10.49 6.70
C PRO A 32 -3.91 -11.67 5.85
N GLN A 33 -4.61 -11.94 4.75
CA GLN A 33 -4.27 -13.03 3.82
C GLN A 33 -3.84 -12.46 2.47
N PRO A 34 -2.91 -13.12 1.75
CA PRO A 34 -2.60 -12.77 0.38
C PRO A 34 -3.85 -12.86 -0.51
N VAL A 35 -3.97 -11.93 -1.45
CA VAL A 35 -5.08 -11.86 -2.40
C VAL A 35 -4.87 -12.90 -3.49
N ARG A 36 -5.86 -13.78 -3.69
CA ARG A 36 -5.88 -14.77 -4.77
C ARG A 36 -6.70 -14.33 -5.97
N ASP A 37 -7.79 -13.61 -5.70
CA ASP A 37 -8.68 -13.06 -6.72
C ASP A 37 -8.79 -11.56 -6.55
N ILE A 38 -8.49 -10.80 -7.60
CA ILE A 38 -8.65 -9.35 -7.60
C ILE A 38 -10.14 -9.00 -7.71
N LYS A 39 -10.66 -8.32 -6.68
CA LYS A 39 -11.99 -7.72 -6.71
C LYS A 39 -11.84 -6.25 -7.11
N MET A 40 -12.57 -5.86 -8.15
CA MET A 40 -12.59 -4.47 -8.60
C MET A 40 -13.23 -3.54 -7.57
N ASN A 41 -12.82 -2.28 -7.57
CA ASN A 41 -13.29 -1.24 -6.64
C ASN A 41 -13.02 -1.62 -5.16
N THR A 42 -11.89 -2.27 -4.94
CA THR A 42 -11.41 -2.66 -3.61
C THR A 42 -9.98 -2.18 -3.44
N VAL A 43 -9.70 -1.47 -2.35
CA VAL A 43 -8.35 -1.02 -2.02
C VAL A 43 -7.57 -2.15 -1.36
N TYR A 44 -6.47 -2.53 -1.97
CA TYR A 44 -5.53 -3.50 -1.44
C TYR A 44 -4.31 -2.80 -0.85
N ILE A 45 -3.76 -3.33 0.23
CA ILE A 45 -2.46 -2.91 0.74
C ILE A 45 -1.39 -3.85 0.21
N CYS A 46 -0.25 -3.27 -0.19
CA CYS A 46 0.90 -4.00 -0.69
C CYS A 46 1.89 -4.25 0.46
N GLY A 47 2.23 -5.49 0.65
CA GLY A 47 3.25 -5.89 1.64
C GLY A 47 4.49 -6.45 0.97
N PHE A 48 5.65 -6.15 1.52
CA PHE A 48 6.93 -6.56 0.97
C PHE A 48 7.28 -8.01 1.36
N TRP A 49 7.69 -8.83 0.39
CA TRP A 49 8.10 -10.21 0.61
C TRP A 49 7.09 -11.05 1.39
N ASN A 50 5.82 -11.04 1.01
CA ASN A 50 4.76 -11.78 1.69
C ASN A 50 4.59 -11.40 3.19
N ARG A 51 4.99 -10.19 3.56
CA ARG A 51 4.79 -9.66 4.92
C ARG A 51 3.82 -8.50 4.88
N TYR A 52 2.80 -8.57 5.70
CA TYR A 52 1.90 -7.43 5.89
C TYR A 52 2.70 -6.24 6.46
N PRO A 53 2.58 -5.03 5.91
CA PRO A 53 3.40 -3.90 6.33
C PRO A 53 3.09 -3.49 7.77
N VAL A 54 4.13 -3.22 8.54
CA VAL A 54 3.99 -2.69 9.89
C VAL A 54 3.48 -1.25 9.87
N ARG A 55 2.92 -0.79 11.00
CA ARG A 55 2.22 0.50 11.06
C ARG A 55 3.11 1.70 10.76
N THR A 56 4.40 1.62 11.06
CA THR A 56 5.39 2.70 10.96
C THR A 56 6.30 2.57 9.75
N GLN A 57 5.85 1.84 8.73
CA GLN A 57 6.56 1.73 7.45
C GLN A 57 5.83 2.48 6.34
N SER A 58 6.59 2.92 5.36
CA SER A 58 6.06 3.33 4.06
C SER A 58 5.16 2.25 3.47
N ARG A 59 4.05 2.63 2.88
CA ARG A 59 3.04 1.70 2.38
C ARG A 59 2.63 2.03 0.96
N TYR A 60 2.37 0.98 0.22
CA TYR A 60 1.71 1.06 -1.08
C TYR A 60 0.31 0.47 -0.99
N TYR A 61 -0.60 1.09 -1.72
CA TYR A 61 -1.98 0.64 -1.84
C TYR A 61 -2.40 0.72 -3.30
N ILE A 62 -3.29 -0.17 -3.74
CA ILE A 62 -3.81 -0.16 -5.09
C ILE A 62 -5.28 -0.51 -5.16
N GLU A 63 -5.98 0.12 -6.08
CA GLU A 63 -7.36 -0.18 -6.45
C GLU A 63 -7.46 -0.31 -7.96
N PHE A 64 -8.04 -1.42 -8.43
CA PHE A 64 -8.43 -1.60 -9.82
C PHE A 64 -9.92 -1.32 -9.97
N LYS A 65 -10.30 -0.54 -10.97
CA LYS A 65 -11.68 -0.18 -11.25
C LYS A 65 -12.23 -0.93 -12.46
N LYS A 66 -13.55 -1.10 -12.50
CA LYS A 66 -14.24 -1.81 -13.60
C LYS A 66 -14.12 -1.12 -14.94
N ASP A 67 -13.85 0.18 -14.96
CA ASP A 67 -13.70 1.00 -16.16
C ASP A 67 -12.32 0.91 -16.82
N GLY A 68 -11.46 0.01 -16.34
CA GLY A 68 -10.10 -0.15 -16.86
C GLY A 68 -9.10 0.85 -16.29
N THR A 69 -9.47 1.61 -15.26
CA THR A 69 -8.56 2.51 -14.57
C THR A 69 -8.05 1.91 -13.27
N TYR A 70 -6.92 2.45 -12.78
CA TYR A 70 -6.40 2.12 -11.46
C TYR A 70 -6.00 3.38 -10.70
N VAL A 71 -5.95 3.26 -9.39
CA VAL A 71 -5.34 4.23 -8.49
C VAL A 71 -4.34 3.51 -7.61
N LEU A 72 -3.11 4.02 -7.56
CA LEU A 72 -2.08 3.55 -6.64
C LEU A 72 -1.73 4.70 -5.70
N MET A 73 -1.52 4.41 -4.42
CA MET A 73 -1.05 5.36 -3.44
C MET A 73 0.25 4.86 -2.81
N HIS A 74 1.22 5.74 -2.70
CA HIS A 74 2.40 5.59 -1.87
C HIS A 74 2.27 6.52 -0.67
N ASP A 75 2.23 5.96 0.53
CA ASP A 75 2.13 6.70 1.79
C ASP A 75 3.44 6.52 2.57
N ASP A 76 4.35 7.47 2.41
CA ASP A 76 5.61 7.55 3.14
C ASP A 76 5.52 8.46 4.38
N SER A 77 4.32 8.92 4.73
CA SER A 77 4.11 9.79 5.87
C SER A 77 4.01 9.10 7.24
N ARG A 78 4.15 7.76 7.27
CA ARG A 78 3.89 6.93 8.45
C ARG A 78 5.12 6.59 9.26
N ARG A 79 6.30 6.87 8.74
CA ARG A 79 7.57 6.61 9.43
C ARG A 79 7.73 7.49 10.67
N HIS A 80 8.64 7.12 11.55
CA HIS A 80 9.01 7.94 12.71
C HIS A 80 9.75 9.21 12.27
N GLN A 81 9.71 10.27 13.08
CA GLN A 81 10.32 11.56 12.75
C GLN A 81 11.84 11.43 12.46
N GLU A 82 12.54 10.59 13.23
CA GLU A 82 13.97 10.32 13.06
C GLU A 82 14.36 9.67 11.72
N ASN A 83 13.40 9.19 10.94
CA ASN A 83 13.67 8.64 9.62
C ASN A 83 13.66 9.70 8.51
N TYR A 84 13.32 10.94 8.83
CA TYR A 84 13.25 12.05 7.89
C TYR A 84 14.30 13.11 8.22
N GLY A 85 14.56 14.01 7.25
CA GLY A 85 15.48 15.12 7.43
C GLY A 85 16.94 14.69 7.56
N GLU A 86 17.74 15.56 8.17
CA GLU A 86 19.20 15.38 8.31
C GLU A 86 19.58 14.15 9.16
N ASP A 87 18.76 13.82 10.17
CA ASP A 87 18.98 12.66 11.04
C ASP A 87 18.57 11.32 10.39
N GLY A 88 17.87 11.36 9.26
CA GLY A 88 17.35 10.21 8.53
C GLY A 88 17.91 10.11 7.11
N ASP A 89 17.01 9.96 6.13
CA ASP A 89 17.34 9.80 4.71
C ASP A 89 17.27 11.10 3.90
N GLY A 90 17.13 12.23 4.55
CA GLY A 90 16.98 13.55 3.91
C GLY A 90 15.60 13.83 3.32
N SER A 91 14.68 12.85 3.35
CA SER A 91 13.33 13.00 2.84
C SER A 91 12.43 13.78 3.80
N ARG A 92 11.21 14.09 3.32
CA ARG A 92 10.10 14.60 4.12
C ARG A 92 8.93 13.64 4.06
N PRO A 93 8.02 13.67 5.06
CA PRO A 93 6.79 12.89 4.98
C PRO A 93 5.99 13.27 3.73
N GLU A 94 5.59 12.27 2.94
CA GLU A 94 4.92 12.47 1.66
C GLU A 94 3.79 11.45 1.46
N ILE A 95 2.74 11.87 0.76
CA ILE A 95 1.71 10.97 0.23
C ILE A 95 1.55 11.25 -1.26
N GLU A 96 1.70 10.22 -2.07
CA GLU A 96 1.57 10.29 -3.51
C GLU A 96 0.40 9.46 -4.01
N MET A 97 -0.26 9.97 -5.05
CA MET A 97 -1.31 9.26 -5.77
C MET A 97 -0.94 9.17 -7.26
N PHE A 98 -1.09 7.99 -7.80
CA PHE A 98 -0.85 7.67 -9.20
C PHE A 98 -2.15 7.21 -9.83
N PHE A 99 -2.59 7.90 -10.87
CA PHE A 99 -3.81 7.60 -11.62
C PHE A 99 -3.43 7.10 -13.01
N GLY A 100 -4.09 6.06 -13.47
CA GLY A 100 -3.79 5.52 -14.78
C GLY A 100 -4.83 4.54 -15.29
N SER A 101 -4.53 3.96 -16.43
CA SER A 101 -5.28 2.85 -17.02
C SER A 101 -4.50 1.55 -16.91
N TYR A 102 -5.19 0.43 -17.01
CA TYR A 102 -4.57 -0.88 -17.11
C TYR A 102 -5.16 -1.67 -18.28
N GLU A 103 -4.36 -2.55 -18.82
CA GLU A 103 -4.78 -3.56 -19.76
C GLU A 103 -4.28 -4.94 -19.31
N ILE A 104 -4.96 -6.00 -19.73
CA ILE A 104 -4.55 -7.36 -19.42
C ILE A 104 -3.86 -7.93 -20.64
N LYS A 105 -2.54 -8.18 -20.55
CA LYS A 105 -1.72 -8.81 -21.60
C LYS A 105 -1.12 -10.11 -21.08
N ASN A 106 -1.42 -11.21 -21.74
CA ASN A 106 -0.91 -12.55 -21.36
C ASN A 106 -1.18 -12.90 -19.87
N GLY A 107 -2.34 -12.50 -19.36
CA GLY A 107 -2.71 -12.72 -17.96
C GLY A 107 -2.13 -11.73 -16.95
N ASN A 108 -1.31 -10.76 -17.40
CA ASN A 108 -0.71 -9.72 -16.56
C ASN A 108 -1.47 -8.41 -16.69
N TYR A 109 -1.63 -7.70 -15.59
CA TYR A 109 -2.15 -6.32 -15.57
C TYR A 109 -1.00 -5.37 -15.86
N VAL A 110 -0.99 -4.77 -17.04
CA VAL A 110 0.01 -3.78 -17.45
C VAL A 110 -0.53 -2.39 -17.16
N LEU A 111 0.14 -1.65 -16.29
CA LEU A 111 -0.30 -0.34 -15.82
C LEU A 111 0.32 0.77 -16.66
N THR A 112 -0.49 1.74 -17.08
CA THR A 112 -0.04 2.94 -17.77
C THR A 112 -0.38 4.16 -16.92
N LEU A 113 0.64 4.90 -16.49
CA LEU A 113 0.47 6.11 -15.69
C LEU A 113 -0.01 7.27 -16.56
N THR A 114 -1.09 7.93 -16.16
CA THR A 114 -1.60 9.14 -16.82
C THR A 114 -1.39 10.39 -15.98
N GLU A 115 -1.38 10.26 -14.65
CA GLU A 115 -1.23 11.41 -13.76
C GLU A 115 -0.62 10.98 -12.41
N ARG A 116 0.30 11.81 -11.89
CA ARG A 116 0.86 11.71 -10.54
C ARG A 116 0.58 12.99 -9.78
N THR A 117 0.13 12.86 -8.55
CA THR A 117 -0.05 13.99 -7.64
C THR A 117 0.46 13.63 -6.26
N GLY A 118 0.93 14.63 -5.50
CA GLY A 118 1.43 14.36 -4.17
C GLY A 118 1.32 15.58 -3.27
N VAL A 119 1.42 15.30 -1.98
CA VAL A 119 1.50 16.26 -0.90
C VAL A 119 2.70 15.96 -0.03
N GLU A 120 3.47 16.99 0.27
CA GLU A 120 4.60 16.93 1.20
C GLU A 120 4.23 17.64 2.52
N PHE A 121 4.73 17.13 3.61
CA PHE A 121 4.55 17.69 4.95
C PHE A 121 5.90 18.12 5.51
N LYS A 122 5.91 19.18 6.30
CA LYS A 122 7.13 19.63 6.98
C LYS A 122 7.69 18.57 7.94
N ASP A 123 6.82 17.90 8.68
CA ASP A 123 7.16 16.92 9.71
C ASP A 123 5.96 15.98 10.02
N VAL A 124 6.17 14.99 10.86
CA VAL A 124 5.14 14.03 11.31
C VAL A 124 3.99 14.72 12.07
N LYS A 125 4.22 15.84 12.73
CA LYS A 125 3.16 16.61 13.39
C LYS A 125 2.24 17.28 12.36
N ALA A 126 2.81 17.78 11.27
CA ALA A 126 2.04 18.32 10.15
C ALA A 126 1.17 17.26 9.47
N VAL A 127 1.67 16.01 9.33
CA VAL A 127 0.88 14.87 8.85
C VAL A 127 -0.38 14.66 9.70
N LYS A 128 -0.23 14.57 11.02
CA LYS A 128 -1.35 14.39 11.97
C LYS A 128 -2.40 15.49 11.86
N ASN A 129 -1.97 16.71 11.55
CA ASN A 129 -2.82 17.90 11.41
C ASN A 129 -3.31 18.12 9.96
N LYS A 130 -2.92 17.25 9.02
CA LYS A 130 -3.20 17.38 7.58
C LYS A 130 -2.77 18.74 7.00
N LYS A 131 -1.64 19.27 7.47
CA LYS A 131 -1.05 20.54 7.02
C LYS A 131 0.12 20.28 6.10
N ILE A 132 -0.02 20.62 4.83
CA ILE A 132 1.00 20.41 3.79
C ILE A 132 1.80 21.68 3.55
N ASN A 133 3.07 21.52 3.19
CA ASN A 133 3.95 22.61 2.75
C ASN A 133 4.15 22.61 1.23
N PHE A 134 3.73 21.54 0.54
CA PHE A 134 3.79 21.43 -0.90
C PHE A 134 2.69 20.53 -1.47
N PHE A 135 2.24 20.88 -2.66
CA PHE A 135 1.36 20.08 -3.49
C PHE A 135 1.86 20.14 -4.92
N TYR A 136 1.91 19.01 -5.59
CA TYR A 136 2.26 18.93 -7.00
C TYR A 136 1.30 18.02 -7.77
N ARG A 137 1.29 18.24 -9.09
CA ARG A 137 0.49 17.49 -10.06
C ARG A 137 1.20 17.43 -11.39
N ASN A 138 1.47 16.23 -11.86
CA ASN A 138 2.13 15.97 -13.12
C ASN A 138 1.23 15.13 -14.02
N LYS A 139 0.97 15.60 -15.24
CA LYS A 139 0.22 14.85 -16.25
C LYS A 139 1.18 14.29 -17.30
N TYR A 140 0.92 13.08 -17.73
CA TYR A 140 1.73 12.34 -18.69
C TYR A 140 0.92 12.08 -19.96
N LYS A 141 1.40 12.55 -21.12
CA LYS A 141 0.68 12.45 -22.40
C LYS A 141 0.70 11.03 -22.98
N ASN A 142 1.77 10.25 -22.77
CA ASN A 142 1.97 8.93 -23.38
C ASN A 142 2.34 7.86 -22.36
N GLY A 143 1.72 7.89 -21.17
CA GLY A 143 2.22 7.09 -20.07
C GLY A 143 3.61 7.58 -19.68
N GLY A 144 3.78 8.19 -18.51
CA GLY A 144 5.07 8.78 -18.13
C GLY A 144 6.21 7.77 -18.17
N ASN A 145 7.44 8.24 -18.05
CA ASN A 145 8.66 7.42 -17.89
C ASN A 145 8.69 6.55 -16.62
N MET A 146 7.56 6.38 -15.95
CA MET A 146 7.44 5.30 -14.97
C MET A 146 7.40 4.00 -15.74
N GLU A 147 8.38 3.15 -15.47
CA GLU A 147 8.39 1.77 -15.91
C GLU A 147 7.00 1.17 -15.68
N ALA A 148 6.44 0.57 -16.72
CA ALA A 148 5.13 -0.04 -16.63
C ALA A 148 5.16 -1.08 -15.52
N MET A 149 4.42 -0.84 -14.45
CA MET A 149 4.33 -1.82 -13.39
C MET A 149 3.42 -2.95 -13.81
N VAL A 150 3.75 -4.14 -13.45
CA VAL A 150 3.05 -5.36 -13.85
C VAL A 150 2.49 -6.05 -12.61
N PHE A 151 1.22 -6.43 -12.69
CA PHE A 151 0.60 -7.34 -11.72
C PHE A 151 0.61 -8.74 -12.29
N LEU A 152 1.23 -9.65 -11.57
CA LEU A 152 1.37 -11.05 -11.93
C LEU A 152 0.63 -11.94 -10.96
N THR A 153 0.10 -13.05 -11.49
CA THR A 153 -0.32 -14.18 -10.66
C THR A 153 0.85 -15.12 -10.44
N ARG A 154 1.29 -15.28 -9.21
CA ARG A 154 2.31 -16.26 -8.83
C ARG A 154 1.86 -17.07 -7.63
N LYS A 155 1.93 -18.41 -7.73
CA LYS A 155 1.49 -19.34 -6.67
C LYS A 155 0.07 -19.04 -6.18
N GLY A 156 -0.82 -18.63 -7.11
CA GLY A 156 -2.20 -18.30 -6.80
C GLY A 156 -2.41 -17.00 -5.99
N ASN A 157 -1.46 -16.08 -6.02
CA ASN A 157 -1.58 -14.75 -5.39
C ASN A 157 -1.17 -13.69 -6.39
N TYR A 158 -1.62 -12.45 -6.17
CA TYR A 158 -1.22 -11.30 -6.98
C TYR A 158 0.01 -10.62 -6.40
N LEU A 159 0.97 -10.35 -7.27
CA LEU A 159 2.20 -9.62 -6.96
C LEU A 159 2.26 -8.37 -7.82
N PHE A 160 2.79 -7.32 -7.24
CA PHE A 160 3.06 -6.04 -7.87
C PHE A 160 4.56 -5.82 -7.95
N GLY A 161 5.08 -5.55 -9.15
CA GLY A 161 6.51 -5.39 -9.34
C GLY A 161 6.87 -4.68 -10.63
N TYR A 162 8.15 -4.42 -10.79
CA TYR A 162 8.70 -3.88 -12.02
C TYR A 162 8.74 -4.97 -13.11
N PRO A 163 8.48 -4.61 -14.39
CA PRO A 163 8.60 -5.57 -15.49
C PRO A 163 10.06 -6.00 -15.64
N ASP A 164 10.25 -7.19 -16.15
CA ASP A 164 11.55 -7.65 -16.66
C ASP A 164 11.88 -6.94 -17.99
N ASP A 165 13.08 -7.21 -18.53
CA ASP A 165 13.54 -6.62 -19.80
C ASP A 165 12.62 -6.95 -20.99
N THR A 166 11.77 -7.97 -20.88
CA THR A 166 10.79 -8.35 -21.90
C THR A 166 9.46 -7.63 -21.76
N GLY A 167 9.19 -6.99 -20.62
CA GLY A 167 7.90 -6.39 -20.27
C GLY A 167 6.76 -7.39 -20.11
N LYS A 168 7.04 -8.70 -20.13
CA LYS A 168 6.05 -9.78 -20.06
C LYS A 168 5.92 -10.41 -18.68
N SER A 169 6.92 -10.24 -17.85
CA SER A 169 7.00 -10.74 -16.50
C SER A 169 7.60 -9.67 -15.59
N TYR A 170 7.70 -9.92 -14.30
CA TYR A 170 8.40 -9.01 -13.40
C TYR A 170 9.85 -9.46 -13.20
N ASP A 171 10.74 -8.51 -12.94
CA ASP A 171 12.12 -8.82 -12.58
C ASP A 171 12.15 -9.45 -11.17
N GLU A 172 12.51 -10.72 -11.09
CA GLU A 172 12.61 -11.45 -9.82
C GLU A 172 13.71 -10.89 -8.89
N ARG A 173 14.66 -10.15 -9.44
CA ARG A 173 15.74 -9.48 -8.70
C ARG A 173 15.32 -8.13 -8.14
N ALA A 174 14.26 -7.53 -8.72
CA ALA A 174 13.69 -6.28 -8.26
C ALA A 174 12.77 -6.47 -7.05
N ARG A 175 12.42 -5.37 -6.39
CA ARG A 175 11.43 -5.37 -5.33
C ARG A 175 10.07 -5.73 -5.89
N TYR A 176 9.38 -6.66 -5.21
CA TYR A 176 7.98 -6.96 -5.47
C TYR A 176 7.18 -6.94 -4.18
N TYR A 177 5.90 -6.66 -4.34
CA TYR A 177 4.94 -6.57 -3.25
C TYR A 177 3.84 -7.60 -3.44
N TRP A 178 3.35 -8.14 -2.33
CA TRP A 178 2.16 -8.98 -2.30
C TRP A 178 0.96 -8.13 -1.93
N LEU A 179 -0.17 -8.36 -2.58
CA LEU A 179 -1.44 -7.75 -2.20
C LEU A 179 -2.07 -8.50 -1.04
N PHE A 180 -2.63 -7.76 -0.09
CA PHE A 180 -3.34 -8.31 1.05
C PHE A 180 -4.80 -7.88 1.06
N ASN A 181 -5.69 -8.78 1.53
CA ASN A 181 -7.14 -8.61 1.54
C ASN A 181 -7.67 -7.65 2.62
N LYS A 182 -6.81 -7.19 3.52
CA LYS A 182 -7.18 -6.21 4.56
C LYS A 182 -6.37 -4.94 4.37
N SER A 183 -7.07 -3.84 4.13
CA SER A 183 -6.51 -2.51 4.03
C SER A 183 -7.05 -1.65 5.17
N ASP A 184 -6.26 -0.72 5.66
CA ASP A 184 -6.69 0.32 6.59
C ASP A 184 -7.27 1.54 5.86
N ILE A 185 -7.28 1.49 4.52
CA ILE A 185 -7.94 2.46 3.64
C ILE A 185 -9.04 1.73 2.89
N ASN A 186 -10.27 2.24 2.98
CA ASN A 186 -11.44 1.62 2.36
C ASN A 186 -11.79 2.21 0.98
N LYS A 187 -11.35 3.45 0.73
CA LYS A 187 -11.69 4.17 -0.51
C LYS A 187 -10.60 5.21 -0.82
N PHE A 188 -10.24 5.30 -2.09
CA PHE A 188 -9.40 6.39 -2.58
C PHE A 188 -10.22 7.61 -3.01
N PRO A 189 -9.57 8.81 -3.03
CA PRO A 189 -10.08 9.95 -3.78
C PRO A 189 -10.27 9.56 -5.24
N SER A 190 -11.33 10.08 -5.85
CA SER A 190 -11.65 9.78 -7.26
C SER A 190 -10.81 10.62 -8.24
N SER A 191 -10.19 11.69 -7.75
CA SER A 191 -9.39 12.61 -8.56
C SER A 191 -8.31 13.32 -7.73
N PRO A 192 -7.28 13.90 -8.40
CA PRO A 192 -6.29 14.76 -7.74
C PRO A 192 -6.89 15.94 -6.97
N GLU A 193 -7.98 16.50 -7.46
CA GLU A 193 -8.69 17.59 -6.79
C GLU A 193 -9.33 17.13 -5.48
N GLU A 194 -9.96 15.96 -5.49
CA GLU A 194 -10.54 15.35 -4.27
C GLU A 194 -9.44 15.00 -3.28
N PHE A 195 -8.31 14.49 -3.74
CA PHE A 195 -7.13 14.22 -2.91
C PHE A 195 -6.62 15.50 -2.26
N ARG A 196 -6.40 16.57 -3.07
CA ARG A 196 -5.88 17.86 -2.58
C ARG A 196 -6.78 18.49 -1.50
N LYS A 197 -8.10 18.36 -1.64
CA LYS A 197 -9.08 18.91 -0.69
C LYS A 197 -9.00 18.31 0.71
N GLN A 198 -8.34 17.17 0.88
CA GLN A 198 -8.17 16.54 2.20
C GLN A 198 -7.16 17.26 3.11
N PHE A 199 -6.37 18.20 2.55
CA PHE A 199 -5.25 18.87 3.22
C PHE A 199 -5.39 20.37 3.19
N LYS A 200 -4.83 21.01 4.22
CA LYS A 200 -4.73 22.48 4.32
C LYS A 200 -3.28 22.91 4.05
N MET A 201 -3.09 23.95 3.23
CA MET A 201 -1.77 24.54 3.01
C MET A 201 -1.31 25.27 4.26
N ASP A 202 -0.13 24.97 4.77
CA ASP A 202 0.58 25.74 5.78
C ASP A 202 1.48 26.78 5.08
N LYS A 203 0.97 28.00 4.94
CA LYS A 203 1.65 29.07 4.21
C LYS A 203 3.05 29.39 4.75
N LYS A 204 3.26 29.27 6.08
CA LYS A 204 4.57 29.52 6.68
C LYS A 204 5.56 28.42 6.27
N ALA A 205 5.16 27.16 6.38
CA ALA A 205 5.99 26.03 5.98
C ALA A 205 6.26 26.01 4.47
N GLU A 206 5.31 26.46 3.63
CA GLU A 206 5.50 26.64 2.19
C GLU A 206 6.58 27.70 1.89
N GLN A 207 6.55 28.84 2.56
CA GLN A 207 7.56 29.88 2.41
C GLN A 207 8.96 29.43 2.86
N GLU A 208 9.06 28.72 3.98
CA GLU A 208 10.31 28.13 4.46
C GLU A 208 10.89 27.17 3.42
N ARG A 209 10.07 26.27 2.85
CA ARG A 209 10.47 25.34 1.81
C ARG A 209 10.99 26.05 0.54
N LEU A 210 10.29 27.09 0.09
CA LEU A 210 10.71 27.89 -1.07
C LEU A 210 12.06 28.60 -0.82
N ALA A 211 12.29 29.09 0.41
CA ALA A 211 13.55 29.71 0.80
C ALA A 211 14.73 28.71 0.82
N GLU A 212 14.49 27.45 1.21
CA GLU A 212 15.49 26.38 1.18
C GLU A 212 15.88 25.98 -0.26
N GLN A 213 14.93 25.95 -1.19
CA GLN A 213 15.19 25.62 -2.60
C GLN A 213 15.98 26.68 -3.37
N ASN A 214 16.00 27.92 -2.87
CA ASN A 214 16.71 29.05 -3.49
C ASN A 214 18.12 29.29 -2.89
N ARG A 215 18.61 28.43 -2.03
CA ARG A 215 19.94 28.42 -1.47
C ARG A 215 20.85 27.41 -2.15
#